data_ab4825c03500b5a92bdd05fcf31ae4aa
#
_entry.id   ab4825c03500b5a92bdd05fcf31ae4aa
#
_cell.length_a   1.000
_cell.length_b   1.000
_cell.length_c   1.000
_cell.angle_alpha   90.00
_cell.angle_beta   90.00
_cell.angle_gamma   90.00
#
_symmetry.space_group_name_H-M   'P 1'
#
loop_
_entity.id
_entity.type
_entity.pdbx_description
1 polymer ?
#
loop_
_entity_poly.entity_id
_entity_poly.type
_entity_poly.pdbx_seq_one_letter_code
_entity_poly.pdbx_strand_id
1 'polypeptide(L)'
;MARPRKPEDPQRWPIGCARCKGHYELVATWPDGSICGYCYQAAKRTTGMCACGHEGVLPGIIDDRPTCRRCSGVKLNVDCVSCGAEAELYSGGRCQRCVLEETALWLLTNP
;
A
#
# COMPACT_ATOMS: atom_id res chain seq x y z
N MET A 1 -14.83 9.70 -8.98
CA MET A 1 -15.77 8.96 -8.13
C MET A 1 -15.11 7.72 -7.57
N ALA A 2 -15.22 7.49 -6.28
CA ALA A 2 -14.72 6.28 -5.66
C ALA A 2 -15.60 5.09 -6.06
N ARG A 3 -14.99 3.95 -6.38
CA ARG A 3 -15.74 2.72 -6.63
C ARG A 3 -16.36 2.24 -5.31
N PRO A 4 -17.62 1.77 -5.32
CA PRO A 4 -18.19 1.18 -4.13
C PRO A 4 -17.42 -0.09 -3.74
N ARG A 5 -17.27 -0.32 -2.44
CA ARG A 5 -16.68 -1.56 -1.95
C ARG A 5 -17.59 -2.74 -2.28
N LYS A 6 -16.99 -3.89 -2.54
CA LYS A 6 -17.75 -5.12 -2.67
C LYS A 6 -18.47 -5.40 -1.34
N PRO A 7 -19.68 -6.01 -1.37
CA PRO A 7 -20.37 -6.39 -0.15
C PRO A 7 -19.56 -7.44 0.63
N GLU A 8 -19.67 -7.39 1.95
CA GLU A 8 -19.07 -8.41 2.80
C GLU A 8 -19.69 -9.79 2.53
N ASP A 9 -18.86 -10.82 2.60
CA ASP A 9 -19.31 -12.20 2.45
C ASP A 9 -18.76 -13.06 3.60
N PRO A 10 -19.46 -13.10 4.75
CA PRO A 10 -19.03 -13.89 5.90
C PRO A 10 -18.98 -15.40 5.64
N GLN A 11 -19.72 -15.90 4.66
CA GLN A 11 -19.70 -17.31 4.30
C GLN A 11 -18.42 -17.68 3.55
N ARG A 12 -18.01 -16.84 2.62
CA ARG A 12 -16.79 -17.03 1.84
C ARG A 12 -15.55 -16.62 2.63
N TRP A 13 -15.64 -15.56 3.40
CA TRP A 13 -14.56 -15.00 4.19
C TRP A 13 -14.95 -14.96 5.68
N PRO A 14 -14.96 -16.14 6.36
CA PRO A 14 -15.41 -16.20 7.76
C PRO A 14 -14.48 -15.46 8.73
N ILE A 15 -13.22 -15.25 8.35
CA ILE A 15 -12.26 -14.49 9.14
C ILE A 15 -12.24 -13.06 8.62
N GLY A 16 -12.52 -12.09 9.50
CA GLY A 16 -12.48 -10.68 9.16
C GLY A 16 -11.07 -10.11 9.08
N CYS A 17 -10.92 -8.99 8.36
CA CYS A 17 -9.66 -8.25 8.31
C CYS A 17 -9.29 -7.76 9.71
N ALA A 18 -7.99 -7.89 10.07
CA ALA A 18 -7.50 -7.45 11.38
C ALA A 18 -7.62 -5.94 11.60
N ARG A 19 -7.67 -5.14 10.53
CA ARG A 19 -7.73 -3.68 10.61
C ARG A 19 -9.15 -3.12 10.51
N CYS A 20 -9.90 -3.47 9.45
CA CYS A 20 -11.24 -2.92 9.23
C CYS A 20 -12.36 -3.81 9.77
N LYS A 21 -12.05 -5.03 10.17
CA LYS A 21 -12.99 -6.04 10.67
C LYS A 21 -14.03 -6.52 9.64
N GLY A 22 -13.89 -6.11 8.39
CA GLY A 22 -14.79 -6.52 7.32
C GLY A 22 -14.46 -7.91 6.78
N HIS A 23 -15.48 -8.63 6.32
CA HIS A 23 -15.34 -9.97 5.74
C HIS A 23 -15.12 -9.87 4.24
N TYR A 24 -13.89 -9.54 3.85
CA TYR A 24 -13.47 -9.38 2.46
C TYR A 24 -12.33 -10.34 2.13
N GLU A 25 -11.96 -10.40 0.87
CA GLU A 25 -10.83 -11.21 0.42
C GLU A 25 -9.55 -10.78 1.13
N LEU A 26 -8.93 -11.73 1.83
CA LEU A 26 -7.69 -11.52 2.55
C LEU A 26 -6.51 -11.73 1.59
N VAL A 27 -5.70 -10.69 1.39
CA VAL A 27 -4.60 -10.69 0.40
C VAL A 27 -3.22 -10.77 1.03
N ALA A 28 -3.11 -10.56 2.33
CA ALA A 28 -1.83 -10.59 3.03
C ALA A 28 -2.01 -10.97 4.50
N THR A 29 -0.93 -11.43 5.12
CA THR A 29 -0.85 -11.65 6.57
C THR A 29 0.33 -10.85 7.10
N TRP A 30 0.03 -9.87 7.94
CA TRP A 30 1.01 -9.00 8.56
C TRP A 30 1.07 -9.24 10.08
N PRO A 31 1.98 -8.61 10.82
CA PRO A 31 2.06 -8.81 12.26
C PRO A 31 0.77 -8.55 13.04
N ASP A 32 -0.10 -7.66 12.54
CA ASP A 32 -1.40 -7.39 13.15
C ASP A 32 -2.50 -8.39 12.74
N GLY A 33 -2.23 -9.27 11.79
CA GLY A 33 -3.12 -10.35 11.36
C GLY A 33 -3.41 -10.35 9.87
N SER A 34 -4.51 -10.98 9.48
CA SER A 34 -4.94 -11.08 8.08
C SER A 34 -5.49 -9.75 7.59
N ILE A 35 -5.08 -9.33 6.38
CA ILE A 35 -5.38 -8.00 5.83
C ILE A 35 -6.16 -8.16 4.52
N CYS A 36 -7.29 -7.47 4.40
CA CYS A 36 -8.08 -7.46 3.17
C CYS A 36 -7.47 -6.53 2.11
N GLY A 37 -7.94 -6.67 0.86
CA GLY A 37 -7.44 -5.89 -0.26
C GLY A 37 -7.59 -4.38 -0.07
N TYR A 38 -8.66 -3.94 0.57
CA TYR A 38 -8.89 -2.50 0.83
C TYR A 38 -7.87 -1.92 1.80
N CYS A 39 -7.61 -2.61 2.92
CA CYS A 39 -6.62 -2.17 3.90
C CYS A 39 -5.20 -2.28 3.35
N TYR A 40 -4.92 -3.27 2.51
CA TYR A 40 -3.65 -3.42 1.82
C TYR A 40 -3.37 -2.21 0.91
N GLN A 41 -4.34 -1.78 0.11
CA GLN A 41 -4.20 -0.61 -0.76
C GLN A 41 -4.07 0.68 0.05
N ALA A 42 -4.84 0.83 1.13
CA ALA A 42 -4.75 1.99 2.01
C ALA A 42 -3.36 2.10 2.64
N ALA A 43 -2.76 0.97 3.03
CA ALA A 43 -1.42 0.95 3.62
C ALA A 43 -0.36 1.45 2.65
N LYS A 44 -0.47 1.11 1.36
CA LYS A 44 0.46 1.60 0.33
C LYS A 44 0.40 3.11 0.15
N ARG A 45 -0.74 3.72 0.44
CA ARG A 45 -0.98 5.16 0.25
C ARG A 45 -0.72 5.99 1.49
N THR A 46 -0.51 5.35 2.63
CA THR A 46 -0.22 6.06 3.88
C THR A 46 1.25 6.47 3.90
N THR A 47 1.50 7.77 3.86
CA THR A 47 2.86 8.32 3.86
C THR A 47 3.03 9.30 5.01
N GLY A 48 4.27 9.50 5.44
CA GLY A 48 4.59 10.41 6.53
C GLY A 48 5.91 10.08 7.18
N MET A 49 6.08 10.52 8.43
CA MET A 49 7.28 10.24 9.21
C MET A 49 6.97 9.30 10.36
N CYS A 50 7.70 8.19 10.41
CA CYS A 50 7.64 7.25 11.52
C CYS A 50 8.34 7.84 12.76
N ALA A 51 7.93 7.38 13.94
CA ALA A 51 8.55 7.78 15.19
C ALA A 51 10.05 7.49 15.24
N CYS A 52 10.54 6.52 14.44
CA CYS A 52 11.97 6.22 14.34
C CYS A 52 12.74 7.20 13.45
N GLY A 53 12.06 8.18 12.83
CA GLY A 53 12.66 9.16 11.94
C GLY A 53 12.63 8.81 10.46
N HIS A 54 12.13 7.63 10.10
CA HIS A 54 12.01 7.24 8.69
C HIS A 54 10.84 7.98 8.02
N GLU A 55 11.09 8.62 6.90
CA GLU A 55 10.07 9.26 6.07
C GLU A 55 9.82 8.40 4.84
N GLY A 56 8.54 8.12 4.56
CA GLY A 56 8.15 7.30 3.42
C GLY A 56 6.78 6.68 3.61
N VAL A 57 6.58 5.49 3.05
CA VAL A 57 5.33 4.74 3.21
C VAL A 57 5.28 4.11 4.60
N LEU A 58 4.16 4.30 5.29
CA LEU A 58 3.94 3.80 6.65
C LEU A 58 2.79 2.77 6.64
N PRO A 59 3.07 1.50 6.24
CA PRO A 59 2.03 0.49 6.10
C PRO A 59 1.63 -0.16 7.41
N GLY A 60 2.47 -0.05 8.44
CA GLY A 60 2.20 -0.64 9.74
C GLY A 60 1.42 0.27 10.66
N ILE A 61 0.83 -0.32 11.71
CA ILE A 61 0.13 0.43 12.76
C ILE A 61 0.57 -0.14 14.10
N ILE A 62 1.12 0.73 14.96
CA ILE A 62 1.47 0.40 16.35
C ILE A 62 0.88 1.50 17.23
N ASP A 63 0.10 1.12 18.23
CA ASP A 63 -0.59 2.05 19.14
C ASP A 63 -1.39 3.12 18.40
N ASP A 64 -2.15 2.68 17.37
CA ASP A 64 -2.97 3.53 16.48
C ASP A 64 -2.17 4.57 15.70
N ARG A 65 -0.85 4.43 15.59
CA ARG A 65 0.02 5.33 14.83
C ARG A 65 0.59 4.62 13.61
N PRO A 66 0.61 5.27 12.44
CA PRO A 66 1.28 4.73 11.27
C PRO A 66 2.79 4.55 11.54
N THR A 67 3.31 3.41 11.14
CA THR A 67 4.73 3.07 11.34
C THR A 67 5.34 2.52 10.06
N CYS A 68 6.65 2.70 9.89
CA CYS A 68 7.38 2.19 8.74
C CYS A 68 7.47 0.66 8.75
N ARG A 69 7.84 0.09 7.62
CA ARG A 69 7.97 -1.37 7.46
C ARG A 69 8.95 -1.98 8.48
N ARG A 70 10.05 -1.27 8.76
CA ARG A 70 11.07 -1.75 9.70
C ARG A 70 10.54 -1.83 11.13
N CYS A 71 9.84 -0.81 11.59
CA CYS A 71 9.30 -0.77 12.95
C CYS A 71 8.16 -1.75 13.16
N SER A 72 7.29 -1.91 12.17
CA SER A 72 6.09 -2.75 12.27
C SER A 72 6.32 -4.18 11.83
N GLY A 73 7.37 -4.47 11.06
CA GLY A 73 7.60 -5.78 10.48
C GLY A 73 6.68 -6.12 9.29
N VAL A 74 5.96 -5.16 8.77
CA VAL A 74 5.11 -5.36 7.58
C VAL A 74 5.97 -5.57 6.35
N LYS A 75 5.73 -6.67 5.63
CA LYS A 75 6.42 -6.97 4.37
C LYS A 75 5.59 -6.46 3.20
N LEU A 76 6.05 -5.39 2.59
CA LEU A 76 5.36 -4.73 1.48
C LEU A 76 6.40 -4.11 0.55
N ASN A 77 6.26 -4.36 -0.76
CA ASN A 77 7.14 -3.75 -1.75
C ASN A 77 6.57 -2.41 -2.19
N VAL A 78 7.22 -1.34 -1.79
CA VAL A 78 6.86 0.04 -2.17
C VAL A 78 8.08 0.81 -2.68
N ASP A 79 9.17 0.10 -2.99
CA ASP A 79 10.40 0.72 -3.48
C ASP A 79 10.34 0.85 -5.00
N CYS A 80 10.40 2.07 -5.52
CA CYS A 80 10.44 2.32 -6.95
C CYS A 80 11.72 1.73 -7.54
N VAL A 81 11.59 0.93 -8.60
CA VAL A 81 12.74 0.28 -9.26
C VAL A 81 13.63 1.28 -9.99
N SER A 82 13.13 2.48 -10.31
CA SER A 82 13.88 3.51 -11.03
C SER A 82 14.60 4.48 -10.10
N CYS A 83 13.90 5.07 -9.12
CA CYS A 83 14.47 6.09 -8.24
C CYS A 83 14.73 5.62 -6.81
N GLY A 84 14.22 4.45 -6.42
CA GLY A 84 14.39 3.91 -5.07
C GLY A 84 13.50 4.55 -4.02
N ALA A 85 12.64 5.49 -4.39
CA ALA A 85 11.74 6.14 -3.42
C ALA A 85 10.62 5.19 -2.98
N GLU A 86 10.22 5.30 -1.72
CA GLU A 86 9.04 4.58 -1.22
C GLU A 86 7.78 5.31 -1.64
N ALA A 87 6.89 4.62 -2.35
CA ALA A 87 5.62 5.18 -2.83
C ALA A 87 4.70 4.06 -3.29
N GLU A 88 3.43 4.41 -3.57
CA GLU A 88 2.54 3.49 -4.28
C GLU A 88 3.12 3.25 -5.67
N LEU A 89 3.31 1.98 -6.04
CA LEU A 89 3.92 1.61 -7.30
C LEU A 89 2.87 1.41 -8.38
N TYR A 90 3.21 1.81 -9.59
CA TYR A 90 2.37 1.70 -10.79
C TYR A 90 3.03 0.79 -11.82
N SER A 91 2.92 1.11 -13.07
CA SER A 91 3.43 0.29 -14.17
C SER A 91 4.91 -0.06 -14.02
N GLY A 92 5.23 -1.36 -14.04
CA GLY A 92 6.61 -1.84 -13.98
C GLY A 92 7.29 -1.67 -12.61
N GLY A 93 6.53 -1.51 -11.53
CA GLY A 93 7.10 -1.33 -10.19
C GLY A 93 7.71 0.04 -9.97
N ARG A 94 7.24 1.06 -10.68
CA ARG A 94 7.74 2.44 -10.62
C ARG A 94 6.73 3.35 -9.94
N CYS A 95 7.21 4.38 -9.23
CA CYS A 95 6.34 5.37 -8.62
C CYS A 95 5.71 6.28 -9.70
N GLN A 96 4.66 7.00 -9.31
CA GLN A 96 3.93 7.87 -10.24
C GLN A 96 4.85 8.86 -10.96
N ARG A 97 5.79 9.46 -10.24
CA ARG A 97 6.74 10.41 -10.80
C ARG A 97 7.58 9.79 -11.92
N CYS A 98 8.11 8.58 -11.71
CA CYS A 98 8.93 7.91 -12.71
C CYS A 98 8.11 7.49 -13.94
N VAL A 99 6.86 7.04 -13.73
CA VAL A 99 5.95 6.71 -14.81
C VAL A 99 5.62 7.96 -15.65
N LEU A 100 5.34 9.09 -15.01
CA LEU A 100 5.05 10.35 -15.71
C LEU A 100 6.27 10.87 -16.47
N GLU A 101 7.45 10.81 -15.90
CA GLU A 101 8.70 11.21 -16.56
C GLU A 101 8.95 10.38 -17.81
N GLU A 102 8.77 9.06 -17.74
CA GLU A 102 8.93 8.18 -18.89
C GLU A 102 7.92 8.50 -20.00
N THR A 103 6.65 8.71 -19.63
CA THR A 103 5.59 9.06 -20.58
C THR A 103 5.88 10.39 -21.27
N ALA A 104 6.31 11.39 -20.52
CA ALA A 104 6.68 12.70 -21.08
C ALA A 104 7.84 12.57 -22.05
N LEU A 105 8.88 11.80 -21.70
CA LEU A 105 10.03 11.58 -22.56
C LEU A 105 9.64 10.86 -23.84
N TRP A 106 8.78 9.84 -23.74
CA TRP A 106 8.28 9.11 -24.91
C TRP A 106 7.52 10.04 -25.85
N LEU A 107 6.66 10.93 -25.33
CA LEU A 107 5.89 11.90 -26.14
C LEU A 107 6.80 12.89 -26.84
N LEU A 108 7.94 13.26 -26.25
CA LEU A 108 8.90 14.17 -26.87
C LEU A 108 9.70 13.50 -27.99
N THR A 109 9.95 12.20 -27.90
CA THR A 109 10.75 11.45 -28.89
C THR A 109 9.90 10.76 -29.95
N ASN A 110 8.59 10.59 -29.72
CA ASN A 110 7.64 9.93 -30.63
C ASN A 110 6.42 10.83 -30.86
N PRO A 111 6.57 11.92 -31.60
CA PRO A 111 5.48 12.86 -31.88
C PRO A 111 4.34 12.25 -32.73
#